data_3a6dadf103573a54ba04836092ff16bf
#
_entry.id   3a6dadf103573a54ba04836092ff16bf
#
_cell.length_a   1.000
_cell.length_b   1.000
_cell.length_c   1.000
_cell.angle_alpha   90.00
_cell.angle_beta   90.00
_cell.angle_gamma   90.00
#
_symmetry.space_group_name_H-M   'P 1'
#
loop_
_entity.id
_entity.type
_entity.pdbx_description
1 polymer ?
#
loop_
_entity_poly.entity_id
_entity_poly.type
_entity_poly.pdbx_seq_one_letter_code
_entity_poly.pdbx_strand_id
1 'polypeptide(L)'
;LYDYYSGYNSNVHRGVHALSARSTAAYEDARVKIATLINASSPEEIVYTRNASEAINLVACSWGEVNISAGDEIILSVAEHHSNLVPWQLLAQRKGAILKFVKLTADTQELDMDHLASLVNPGKTKLVSLVHVSNALGCKTPAAIVAEIAARAKGCRILLDCCQSVPNMPVDVTTLGADFIVASSHKMCGPTGIGFLWGKKEVLESMPPWMGGGEMIQDVYLDRSTYADPPSRFEAGTPAIGEAIGLGAAADYLKDIGLDKIDAYEEELGGYLYEKLSAVDGVEIYGPSPGSSKYGRAALATFNVKGIHPTDLSTILDQSGIAVRSGHLCTQPLHRELGVSSSCRASPYFYNTVGEIDAFVEGLRDAVQFFREVGG
;
A
#
# COMPACT_ATOMS: atom_id res chain seq x y z
N LEU A 1 -23.01 1.15 1.69
CA LEU A 1 -23.32 1.63 0.33
C LEU A 1 -24.82 1.59 0.06
N TYR A 2 -25.48 0.43 0.28
CA TYR A 2 -26.92 0.33 0.05
C TYR A 2 -27.71 1.40 0.81
N ASP A 3 -27.49 1.56 2.11
CA ASP A 3 -28.20 2.53 2.95
C ASP A 3 -27.97 3.97 2.49
N TYR A 4 -26.76 4.29 2.05
CA TYR A 4 -26.44 5.60 1.49
C TYR A 4 -27.25 5.88 0.22
N TYR A 5 -27.14 5.01 -0.79
CA TYR A 5 -27.77 5.24 -2.08
C TYR A 5 -29.30 5.15 -2.03
N SER A 6 -29.88 4.29 -1.18
CA SER A 6 -31.34 4.13 -1.05
C SER A 6 -31.97 5.15 -0.10
N GLY A 7 -31.21 5.66 0.91
CA GLY A 7 -31.80 6.39 2.03
C GLY A 7 -31.49 7.87 2.09
N TYR A 8 -30.26 8.30 1.72
CA TYR A 8 -29.85 9.69 1.92
C TYR A 8 -28.76 10.19 0.96
N ASN A 9 -28.65 9.59 -0.22
CA ASN A 9 -27.71 10.05 -1.24
C ASN A 9 -27.92 11.52 -1.57
N SER A 10 -26.92 12.35 -1.33
CA SER A 10 -26.90 13.76 -1.59
C SER A 10 -25.47 14.28 -1.64
N ASN A 11 -25.28 15.48 -2.21
CA ASN A 11 -23.98 16.15 -2.18
C ASN A 11 -23.60 16.54 -0.75
N VAL A 12 -22.31 16.68 -0.50
CA VAL A 12 -21.73 17.05 0.80
C VAL A 12 -21.33 18.53 0.81
N HIS A 13 -21.25 19.13 2.00
CA HIS A 13 -20.75 20.48 2.31
C HIS A 13 -21.55 21.67 1.72
N ARG A 14 -22.29 21.50 0.63
CA ARG A 14 -22.94 22.59 -0.13
C ARG A 14 -24.45 22.70 0.03
N GLY A 15 -25.10 21.68 0.54
CA GLY A 15 -26.55 21.66 0.68
C GLY A 15 -27.01 22.11 2.06
N VAL A 16 -28.05 22.96 2.13
CA VAL A 16 -28.65 23.37 3.39
C VAL A 16 -29.87 22.53 3.79
N HIS A 17 -30.12 21.41 3.10
CA HIS A 17 -31.23 20.49 3.37
C HIS A 17 -30.79 19.23 4.12
N ALA A 18 -31.74 18.56 4.77
CA ALA A 18 -31.50 17.46 5.69
C ALA A 18 -30.67 16.30 5.08
N LEU A 19 -30.91 15.94 3.81
CA LEU A 19 -30.14 14.87 3.15
C LEU A 19 -28.66 15.23 2.99
N SER A 20 -28.37 16.49 2.59
CA SER A 20 -26.99 16.97 2.46
C SER A 20 -26.29 17.01 3.82
N ALA A 21 -26.97 17.49 4.86
CA ALA A 21 -26.41 17.50 6.21
C ALA A 21 -26.07 16.06 6.69
N ARG A 22 -26.97 15.10 6.44
CA ARG A 22 -26.74 13.68 6.78
C ARG A 22 -25.59 13.08 5.97
N SER A 23 -25.51 13.36 4.66
CA SER A 23 -24.42 12.87 3.81
C SER A 23 -23.08 13.44 4.25
N THR A 24 -23.03 14.75 4.57
CA THR A 24 -21.82 15.41 5.08
C THR A 24 -21.37 14.80 6.40
N ALA A 25 -22.30 14.61 7.33
CA ALA A 25 -21.97 14.00 8.63
C ALA A 25 -21.40 12.58 8.46
N ALA A 26 -22.00 11.75 7.60
CA ALA A 26 -21.53 10.39 7.36
C ALA A 26 -20.17 10.36 6.62
N TYR A 27 -19.92 11.29 5.71
CA TYR A 27 -18.65 11.43 5.00
C TYR A 27 -17.51 11.84 5.93
N GLU A 28 -17.73 12.83 6.79
CA GLU A 28 -16.70 13.26 7.75
C GLU A 28 -16.52 12.27 8.90
N ASP A 29 -17.57 11.58 9.36
CA ASP A 29 -17.45 10.49 10.32
C ASP A 29 -16.57 9.35 9.79
N ALA A 30 -16.67 9.02 8.51
CA ALA A 30 -15.78 8.05 7.88
C ALA A 30 -14.31 8.48 7.94
N ARG A 31 -14.02 9.78 7.79
CA ARG A 31 -12.66 10.33 7.94
C ARG A 31 -12.14 10.18 9.38
N VAL A 32 -12.99 10.45 10.38
CA VAL A 32 -12.67 10.23 11.79
C VAL A 32 -12.35 8.76 12.09
N LYS A 33 -13.12 7.83 11.51
CA LYS A 33 -12.89 6.38 11.67
C LYS A 33 -11.55 5.94 11.10
N ILE A 34 -11.18 6.44 9.92
CA ILE A 34 -9.87 6.16 9.32
C ILE A 34 -8.75 6.74 10.19
N ALA A 35 -8.88 7.99 10.64
CA ALA A 35 -7.91 8.62 11.54
C ALA A 35 -7.74 7.79 12.83
N THR A 36 -8.85 7.31 13.41
CA THR A 36 -8.83 6.45 14.59
C THR A 36 -8.14 5.10 14.33
N LEU A 37 -8.39 4.48 13.16
CA LEU A 37 -7.82 3.17 12.81
C LEU A 37 -6.29 3.19 12.78
N ILE A 38 -5.69 4.30 12.34
CA ILE A 38 -4.23 4.46 12.24
C ILE A 38 -3.63 5.33 13.35
N ASN A 39 -4.40 5.66 14.39
CA ASN A 39 -4.02 6.54 15.50
C ASN A 39 -3.49 7.92 15.02
N ALA A 40 -4.10 8.52 14.00
CA ALA A 40 -3.78 9.87 13.56
C ALA A 40 -4.25 10.91 14.59
N SER A 41 -3.51 12.01 14.72
CA SER A 41 -3.78 13.07 15.71
C SER A 41 -5.04 13.87 15.39
N SER A 42 -5.38 13.97 14.09
CA SER A 42 -6.57 14.70 13.63
C SER A 42 -7.12 14.06 12.33
N PRO A 43 -8.44 14.05 12.12
CA PRO A 43 -9.01 13.68 10.83
C PRO A 43 -8.57 14.63 9.68
N GLU A 44 -8.13 15.86 9.97
CA GLU A 44 -7.59 16.79 8.99
C GLU A 44 -6.28 16.30 8.34
N GLU A 45 -5.62 15.30 8.93
CA GLU A 45 -4.44 14.63 8.38
C GLU A 45 -4.79 13.55 7.33
N ILE A 46 -6.07 13.26 7.13
CA ILE A 46 -6.56 12.26 6.16
C ILE A 46 -7.07 12.96 4.91
N VAL A 47 -6.45 12.68 3.77
CA VAL A 47 -6.89 13.15 2.45
C VAL A 47 -7.46 11.97 1.66
N TYR A 48 -8.69 12.06 1.21
CA TYR A 48 -9.28 11.05 0.36
C TYR A 48 -8.70 11.09 -1.05
N THR A 49 -8.43 9.90 -1.58
CA THR A 49 -7.96 9.69 -2.95
C THR A 49 -8.69 8.49 -3.54
N ARG A 50 -8.61 8.28 -4.86
CA ARG A 50 -9.22 7.09 -5.49
C ARG A 50 -8.57 5.77 -5.07
N ASN A 51 -7.32 5.83 -4.67
CA ASN A 51 -6.49 4.69 -4.22
C ASN A 51 -5.10 5.19 -3.79
N ALA A 52 -4.26 4.31 -3.27
CA ALA A 52 -2.87 4.64 -2.90
C ALA A 52 -2.02 5.14 -4.07
N SER A 53 -2.26 4.68 -5.31
CA SER A 53 -1.53 5.19 -6.48
C SER A 53 -1.78 6.67 -6.69
N GLU A 54 -3.02 7.14 -6.56
CA GLU A 54 -3.34 8.55 -6.62
C GLU A 54 -2.75 9.33 -5.43
N ALA A 55 -2.77 8.74 -4.24
CA ALA A 55 -2.16 9.34 -3.05
C ALA A 55 -0.65 9.60 -3.23
N ILE A 56 0.09 8.65 -3.79
CA ILE A 56 1.52 8.81 -4.08
C ILE A 56 1.74 9.86 -5.18
N ASN A 57 0.90 9.87 -6.23
CA ASN A 57 0.96 10.91 -7.26
C ASN A 57 0.68 12.31 -6.69
N LEU A 58 -0.27 12.43 -5.75
CA LEU A 58 -0.54 13.68 -5.04
C LEU A 58 0.74 14.17 -4.33
N VAL A 59 1.40 13.32 -3.55
CA VAL A 59 2.65 13.70 -2.87
C VAL A 59 3.73 14.08 -3.88
N ALA A 60 3.88 13.33 -4.97
CA ALA A 60 4.87 13.61 -6.00
C ALA A 60 4.59 14.93 -6.75
N CYS A 61 3.32 15.21 -7.08
CA CYS A 61 2.93 16.39 -7.86
C CYS A 61 2.70 17.65 -7.00
N SER A 62 2.55 17.51 -5.68
CA SER A 62 2.40 18.64 -4.75
C SER A 62 3.71 18.85 -3.97
N TRP A 63 3.97 18.02 -2.97
CA TRP A 63 5.17 18.13 -2.15
C TRP A 63 6.46 18.02 -3.00
N GLY A 64 6.53 17.00 -3.86
CA GLY A 64 7.71 16.74 -4.70
C GLY A 64 8.01 17.88 -5.66
N GLU A 65 6.98 18.50 -6.26
CA GLU A 65 7.15 19.58 -7.23
C GLU A 65 7.84 20.81 -6.64
N VAL A 66 7.62 21.13 -5.37
CA VAL A 66 8.19 22.32 -4.71
C VAL A 66 9.43 22.02 -3.87
N ASN A 67 9.65 20.77 -3.46
CA ASN A 67 10.74 20.40 -2.55
C ASN A 67 11.89 19.64 -3.22
N ILE A 68 11.71 19.16 -4.46
CA ILE A 68 12.72 18.40 -5.20
C ILE A 68 13.30 19.29 -6.31
N SER A 69 14.62 19.31 -6.40
CA SER A 69 15.40 20.05 -7.38
C SER A 69 16.41 19.15 -8.08
N ALA A 70 17.05 19.67 -9.13
CA ALA A 70 18.07 18.93 -9.88
C ALA A 70 19.25 18.51 -8.97
N GLY A 71 19.59 17.23 -9.02
CA GLY A 71 20.63 16.61 -8.21
C GLY A 71 20.22 16.20 -6.80
N ASP A 72 18.98 16.50 -6.37
CA ASP A 72 18.41 15.92 -5.15
C ASP A 72 18.17 14.42 -5.32
N GLU A 73 18.18 13.68 -4.23
CA GLU A 73 18.08 12.23 -4.23
C GLU A 73 16.77 11.75 -3.62
N ILE A 74 16.12 10.81 -4.31
CA ILE A 74 14.95 10.07 -3.83
C ILE A 74 15.37 8.61 -3.70
N ILE A 75 15.19 8.03 -2.50
CA ILE A 75 15.53 6.64 -2.24
C ILE A 75 14.24 5.81 -2.25
N LEU A 76 14.23 4.77 -3.08
CA LEU A 76 13.20 3.75 -3.22
C LEU A 76 13.82 2.38 -2.93
N SER A 77 13.05 1.30 -3.07
CA SER A 77 13.61 -0.05 -3.07
C SER A 77 13.37 -0.78 -4.39
N VAL A 78 14.10 -1.88 -4.60
CA VAL A 78 13.85 -2.79 -5.73
C VAL A 78 12.52 -3.54 -5.58
N ALA A 79 11.96 -3.58 -4.37
CA ALA A 79 10.74 -4.32 -4.01
C ALA A 79 9.46 -3.46 -4.10
N GLU A 80 9.56 -2.22 -4.58
CA GLU A 80 8.39 -1.32 -4.64
C GLU A 80 7.33 -1.80 -5.63
N HIS A 81 6.07 -1.66 -5.20
CA HIS A 81 4.95 -1.71 -6.14
C HIS A 81 5.09 -0.61 -7.18
N HIS A 82 4.68 -0.83 -8.42
CA HIS A 82 4.78 0.17 -9.50
C HIS A 82 4.17 1.53 -9.11
N SER A 83 3.16 1.56 -8.26
CA SER A 83 2.55 2.79 -7.74
C SER A 83 3.50 3.62 -6.90
N ASN A 84 4.47 2.99 -6.20
CA ASN A 84 5.49 3.68 -5.41
C ASN A 84 6.84 3.78 -6.16
N LEU A 85 6.85 3.56 -7.44
CA LEU A 85 8.03 3.69 -8.30
C LEU A 85 7.81 4.72 -9.41
N VAL A 86 6.76 4.52 -10.22
CA VAL A 86 6.54 5.29 -11.45
C VAL A 86 6.32 6.79 -11.19
N PRO A 87 5.55 7.23 -10.19
CA PRO A 87 5.39 8.66 -9.90
C PRO A 87 6.72 9.36 -9.61
N TRP A 88 7.63 8.67 -8.91
CA TRP A 88 8.96 9.20 -8.61
C TRP A 88 9.89 9.24 -9.82
N GLN A 89 9.77 8.26 -10.74
CA GLN A 89 10.46 8.30 -12.03
C GLN A 89 10.02 9.52 -12.85
N LEU A 90 8.70 9.77 -12.93
CA LEU A 90 8.16 10.93 -13.64
C LEU A 90 8.61 12.26 -13.00
N LEU A 91 8.62 12.34 -11.66
CA LEU A 91 9.11 13.51 -10.95
C LEU A 91 10.62 13.72 -11.19
N ALA A 92 11.40 12.65 -11.07
CA ALA A 92 12.87 12.71 -11.29
C ALA A 92 13.22 13.18 -12.71
N GLN A 93 12.49 12.70 -13.73
CA GLN A 93 12.67 13.16 -15.11
C GLN A 93 12.36 14.65 -15.27
N ARG A 94 11.27 15.15 -14.65
CA ARG A 94 10.90 16.57 -14.73
C ARG A 94 11.88 17.48 -13.99
N LYS A 95 12.36 17.04 -12.81
CA LYS A 95 13.12 17.85 -11.88
C LYS A 95 14.65 17.66 -11.99
N GLY A 96 15.12 16.66 -12.71
CA GLY A 96 16.54 16.28 -12.74
C GLY A 96 17.02 15.65 -11.43
N ALA A 97 16.13 15.03 -10.67
CA ALA A 97 16.47 14.32 -9.44
C ALA A 97 17.07 12.94 -9.73
N ILE A 98 17.76 12.38 -8.75
CA ILE A 98 18.46 11.10 -8.83
C ILE A 98 17.68 10.06 -8.02
N LEU A 99 17.30 8.97 -8.66
CA LEU A 99 16.69 7.81 -7.97
C LEU A 99 17.79 6.85 -7.50
N LYS A 100 17.69 6.42 -6.27
CA LYS A 100 18.52 5.37 -5.67
C LYS A 100 17.65 4.23 -5.17
N PHE A 101 18.17 3.00 -5.20
CA PHE A 101 17.39 1.81 -4.89
C PHE A 101 18.05 0.96 -3.82
N VAL A 102 17.33 0.74 -2.73
CA VAL A 102 17.73 -0.21 -1.68
C VAL A 102 17.62 -1.61 -2.26
N LYS A 103 18.67 -2.42 -2.07
CA LYS A 103 18.73 -3.81 -2.49
C LYS A 103 18.12 -4.73 -1.45
N LEU A 104 18.01 -6.00 -1.82
CA LEU A 104 17.67 -7.08 -0.90
C LEU A 104 18.93 -7.65 -0.25
N THR A 105 18.78 -8.20 0.96
CA THR A 105 19.79 -9.06 1.58
C THR A 105 19.88 -10.37 0.80
N ALA A 106 21.09 -10.93 0.71
CA ALA A 106 21.31 -12.14 -0.08
C ALA A 106 20.73 -13.41 0.57
N ASP A 107 20.61 -13.40 1.88
CA ASP A 107 20.20 -14.57 2.69
C ASP A 107 18.69 -14.67 2.89
N THR A 108 18.03 -13.54 3.20
CA THR A 108 16.59 -13.53 3.54
C THR A 108 15.72 -12.83 2.50
N GLN A 109 16.30 -12.13 1.53
CA GLN A 109 15.58 -11.29 0.54
C GLN A 109 14.72 -10.20 1.20
N GLU A 110 15.10 -9.74 2.39
CA GLU A 110 14.52 -8.54 3.02
C GLU A 110 15.21 -7.28 2.51
N LEU A 111 14.63 -6.10 2.74
CA LEU A 111 15.31 -4.86 2.40
C LEU A 111 16.57 -4.68 3.25
N ASP A 112 17.70 -4.42 2.61
CA ASP A 112 19.00 -4.23 3.27
C ASP A 112 19.08 -2.84 3.91
N MET A 113 18.95 -2.76 5.23
CA MET A 113 19.00 -1.51 5.98
C MET A 113 20.41 -0.91 6.03
N ASP A 114 21.46 -1.71 5.96
CA ASP A 114 22.84 -1.21 5.88
C ASP A 114 23.08 -0.58 4.51
N HIS A 115 22.54 -1.17 3.45
CA HIS A 115 22.57 -0.56 2.12
C HIS A 115 21.74 0.74 2.09
N LEU A 116 20.52 0.78 2.69
CA LEU A 116 19.77 2.02 2.86
C LEU A 116 20.62 3.09 3.54
N ALA A 117 21.28 2.75 4.64
CA ALA A 117 22.14 3.68 5.38
C ALA A 117 23.29 4.23 4.53
N SER A 118 23.86 3.41 3.64
CA SER A 118 24.93 3.80 2.72
C SER A 118 24.46 4.73 1.59
N LEU A 119 23.18 4.65 1.23
CA LEU A 119 22.59 5.48 0.16
C LEU A 119 22.22 6.89 0.62
N VAL A 120 21.92 7.09 1.93
CA VAL A 120 21.50 8.40 2.46
C VAL A 120 22.65 9.39 2.41
N ASN A 121 22.46 10.47 1.67
CA ASN A 121 23.38 11.59 1.60
C ASN A 121 22.80 12.78 2.38
N PRO A 122 23.44 13.23 3.48
CA PRO A 122 22.93 14.30 4.33
C PRO A 122 22.59 15.61 3.61
N GLY A 123 23.28 15.90 2.50
CA GLY A 123 23.09 17.16 1.73
C GLY A 123 22.10 17.05 0.56
N LYS A 124 21.73 15.84 0.13
CA LYS A 124 20.98 15.62 -1.11
C LYS A 124 19.73 14.79 -0.97
N THR A 125 19.70 13.82 -0.05
CA THR A 125 18.52 12.96 0.11
C THR A 125 17.35 13.75 0.67
N LYS A 126 16.27 13.81 -0.09
CA LYS A 126 15.04 14.57 0.24
C LYS A 126 13.86 13.68 0.60
N LEU A 127 13.85 12.47 0.05
CA LEU A 127 12.76 11.52 0.27
C LEU A 127 13.29 10.09 0.36
N VAL A 128 12.76 9.35 1.32
CA VAL A 128 12.81 7.89 1.37
C VAL A 128 11.37 7.39 1.22
N SER A 129 11.06 6.68 0.14
CA SER A 129 9.72 6.16 -0.12
C SER A 129 9.79 4.65 -0.27
N LEU A 130 9.27 3.91 0.72
CA LEU A 130 9.40 2.46 0.80
C LEU A 130 8.06 1.77 1.04
N VAL A 131 7.93 0.55 0.55
CA VAL A 131 6.83 -0.35 0.92
C VAL A 131 6.98 -0.75 2.39
N HIS A 132 5.90 -0.62 3.18
CA HIS A 132 5.92 -1.03 4.60
C HIS A 132 5.84 -2.56 4.76
N VAL A 133 4.97 -3.20 3.97
CA VAL A 133 4.90 -4.66 3.86
C VAL A 133 4.87 -5.02 2.38
N SER A 134 5.84 -5.81 1.92
CA SER A 134 5.95 -6.16 0.51
C SER A 134 4.78 -7.03 0.04
N ASN A 135 4.11 -6.59 -1.02
CA ASN A 135 3.02 -7.35 -1.66
C ASN A 135 3.51 -8.58 -2.45
N ALA A 136 4.82 -8.72 -2.62
CA ALA A 136 5.43 -9.85 -3.31
C ALA A 136 6.22 -10.75 -2.35
N LEU A 137 7.15 -10.20 -1.57
CA LEU A 137 8.00 -10.98 -0.68
C LEU A 137 7.37 -11.25 0.69
N GLY A 138 6.35 -10.47 1.07
CA GLY A 138 5.71 -10.55 2.38
C GLY A 138 6.53 -9.94 3.52
N CYS A 139 7.80 -9.62 3.34
CA CYS A 139 8.65 -9.05 4.38
C CYS A 139 8.14 -7.68 4.86
N LYS A 140 8.25 -7.44 6.17
CA LYS A 140 7.93 -6.16 6.81
C LYS A 140 9.18 -5.27 6.79
N THR A 141 9.04 -3.99 6.43
CA THR A 141 10.09 -2.98 6.49
C THR A 141 10.11 -2.35 7.88
N PRO A 142 11.26 -2.30 8.58
CA PRO A 142 11.34 -1.77 9.93
C PRO A 142 11.29 -0.23 9.91
N ALA A 143 10.10 0.35 9.97
CA ALA A 143 9.85 1.78 9.80
C ALA A 143 10.66 2.65 10.78
N ALA A 144 10.82 2.23 12.04
CA ALA A 144 11.62 2.94 13.03
C ALA A 144 13.11 3.04 12.62
N ILE A 145 13.68 1.97 12.07
CA ILE A 145 15.06 1.95 11.56
C ILE A 145 15.17 2.85 10.31
N VAL A 146 14.18 2.80 9.43
CA VAL A 146 14.13 3.70 8.25
C VAL A 146 14.11 5.17 8.71
N ALA A 147 13.31 5.50 9.72
CA ALA A 147 13.22 6.84 10.28
C ALA A 147 14.55 7.32 10.88
N GLU A 148 15.24 6.46 11.64
CA GLU A 148 16.56 6.76 12.20
C GLU A 148 17.59 7.02 11.09
N ILE A 149 17.61 6.18 10.06
CA ILE A 149 18.54 6.33 8.93
C ILE A 149 18.24 7.60 8.13
N ALA A 150 16.97 7.86 7.81
CA ALA A 150 16.56 9.03 7.04
C ALA A 150 16.84 10.35 7.79
N ALA A 151 16.78 10.35 9.11
CA ALA A 151 17.10 11.51 9.96
C ALA A 151 18.54 12.01 9.81
N ARG A 152 19.45 11.21 9.23
CA ARG A 152 20.82 11.63 8.88
C ARG A 152 20.85 12.71 7.79
N ALA A 153 19.79 12.79 6.98
CA ALA A 153 19.61 13.84 5.99
C ALA A 153 18.56 14.85 6.49
N LYS A 154 19.02 16.04 6.89
CA LYS A 154 18.15 17.08 7.45
C LYS A 154 17.03 17.45 6.48
N GLY A 155 15.79 17.35 6.94
CA GLY A 155 14.59 17.67 6.15
C GLY A 155 14.18 16.58 5.15
N CYS A 156 14.81 15.41 5.19
CA CYS A 156 14.36 14.23 4.44
C CYS A 156 12.97 13.81 4.94
N ARG A 157 12.07 13.55 4.01
CA ARG A 157 10.73 13.04 4.31
C ARG A 157 10.65 11.54 4.06
N ILE A 158 9.70 10.89 4.74
CA ILE A 158 9.46 9.46 4.62
C ILE A 158 8.02 9.24 4.19
N LEU A 159 7.84 8.50 3.08
CA LEU A 159 6.57 7.96 2.66
C LEU A 159 6.62 6.43 2.78
N LEU A 160 5.60 5.85 3.42
CA LEU A 160 5.42 4.40 3.46
C LEU A 160 4.16 4.00 2.69
N ASP A 161 4.32 3.08 1.73
CA ASP A 161 3.20 2.39 1.11
C ASP A 161 2.67 1.33 2.08
N CYS A 162 1.58 1.66 2.75
CA CYS A 162 0.94 0.84 3.78
C CYS A 162 -0.23 -0.01 3.24
N CYS A 163 -0.31 -0.22 1.92
CA CYS A 163 -1.39 -1.00 1.31
C CYS A 163 -1.49 -2.45 1.81
N GLN A 164 -0.41 -3.00 2.32
CA GLN A 164 -0.38 -4.37 2.88
C GLN A 164 -0.22 -4.38 4.40
N SER A 165 -0.08 -3.24 5.06
CA SER A 165 0.02 -3.17 6.52
C SER A 165 -1.26 -2.70 7.18
N VAL A 166 -1.85 -1.58 6.73
CA VAL A 166 -3.08 -1.04 7.33
C VAL A 166 -4.24 -2.06 7.38
N PRO A 167 -4.49 -2.90 6.35
CA PRO A 167 -5.53 -3.91 6.44
C PRO A 167 -5.21 -5.08 7.38
N ASN A 168 -3.93 -5.38 7.63
CA ASN A 168 -3.50 -6.67 8.17
C ASN A 168 -2.89 -6.59 9.57
N MET A 169 -2.45 -5.41 10.03
CA MET A 169 -1.78 -5.24 11.31
C MET A 169 -2.01 -3.84 11.89
N PRO A 170 -1.80 -3.64 13.20
CA PRO A 170 -1.84 -2.30 13.78
C PRO A 170 -0.82 -1.37 13.12
N VAL A 171 -1.27 -0.19 12.71
CA VAL A 171 -0.43 0.88 12.19
C VAL A 171 -0.69 2.12 13.02
N ASP A 172 0.33 2.59 13.73
CA ASP A 172 0.28 3.80 14.55
C ASP A 172 1.19 4.87 13.93
N VAL A 173 0.59 5.85 13.27
CA VAL A 173 1.33 6.90 12.58
C VAL A 173 2.13 7.81 13.50
N THR A 174 1.79 7.85 14.79
CA THR A 174 2.52 8.67 15.78
C THR A 174 3.88 8.07 16.14
N THR A 175 4.03 6.75 16.00
CA THR A 175 5.25 6.01 16.34
C THR A 175 6.00 5.49 15.12
N LEU A 176 5.34 5.45 13.96
CA LEU A 176 5.89 4.89 12.72
C LEU A 176 7.10 5.68 12.17
N GLY A 177 7.21 6.97 12.53
CA GLY A 177 8.29 7.84 12.05
C GLY A 177 8.13 8.33 10.60
N ALA A 178 7.03 7.99 9.93
CA ALA A 178 6.74 8.47 8.57
C ALA A 178 6.18 9.89 8.57
N ASP A 179 6.32 10.59 7.42
CA ASP A 179 5.66 11.86 7.15
C ASP A 179 4.39 11.68 6.33
N PHE A 180 4.32 10.58 5.57
CA PHE A 180 3.19 10.18 4.74
C PHE A 180 2.98 8.67 4.82
N ILE A 181 1.72 8.23 4.86
CA ILE A 181 1.34 6.86 4.54
C ILE A 181 0.20 6.84 3.52
N VAL A 182 0.12 5.78 2.75
CA VAL A 182 -0.95 5.59 1.76
C VAL A 182 -1.57 4.21 1.89
N ALA A 183 -2.90 4.14 1.69
CA ALA A 183 -3.62 2.87 1.66
C ALA A 183 -4.79 2.90 0.68
N SER A 184 -5.23 1.71 0.27
CA SER A 184 -6.36 1.51 -0.66
C SER A 184 -7.46 0.69 -0.01
N SER A 185 -8.68 1.20 -0.06
CA SER A 185 -9.87 0.63 0.57
C SER A 185 -10.17 -0.82 0.16
N HIS A 186 -10.02 -1.17 -1.13
CA HIS A 186 -10.30 -2.51 -1.63
C HIS A 186 -9.43 -3.63 -1.03
N LYS A 187 -8.36 -3.27 -0.33
CA LYS A 187 -7.53 -4.21 0.45
C LYS A 187 -7.91 -4.25 1.93
N MET A 188 -8.85 -3.40 2.36
CA MET A 188 -9.31 -3.22 3.74
C MET A 188 -10.77 -3.65 3.91
N CYS A 189 -11.26 -4.64 3.17
CA CYS A 189 -12.67 -5.04 3.12
C CYS A 189 -13.63 -3.92 2.69
N GLY A 190 -13.10 -2.84 2.14
CA GLY A 190 -13.86 -1.67 1.69
C GLY A 190 -14.08 -1.63 0.18
N PRO A 191 -14.83 -0.64 -0.33
CA PRO A 191 -15.14 -0.50 -1.74
C PRO A 191 -13.90 -0.14 -2.57
N THR A 192 -13.97 -0.43 -3.87
CA THR A 192 -13.04 0.11 -4.87
C THR A 192 -13.29 1.60 -5.09
N GLY A 193 -12.34 2.30 -5.73
CA GLY A 193 -12.50 3.72 -6.09
C GLY A 193 -12.27 4.71 -4.97
N ILE A 194 -11.85 4.26 -3.79
CA ILE A 194 -11.46 5.08 -2.66
C ILE A 194 -10.19 4.53 -1.99
N GLY A 195 -9.39 5.41 -1.45
CA GLY A 195 -8.23 5.19 -0.62
C GLY A 195 -7.91 6.48 0.13
N PHE A 196 -6.78 6.55 0.78
CA PHE A 196 -6.38 7.75 1.49
C PHE A 196 -4.86 7.94 1.52
N LEU A 197 -4.48 9.21 1.67
CA LEU A 197 -3.20 9.68 2.14
C LEU A 197 -3.39 10.15 3.58
N TRP A 198 -2.57 9.67 4.50
CA TRP A 198 -2.29 10.38 5.74
C TRP A 198 -0.99 11.15 5.57
N GLY A 199 -0.96 12.38 6.02
CA GLY A 199 0.24 13.20 6.08
C GLY A 199 0.28 14.00 7.37
N LYS A 200 1.48 14.21 7.93
CA LYS A 200 1.65 15.12 9.06
C LYS A 200 1.06 16.49 8.75
N LYS A 201 0.28 17.06 9.69
CA LYS A 201 -0.45 18.32 9.49
C LYS A 201 0.45 19.43 8.94
N GLU A 202 1.59 19.66 9.56
CA GLU A 202 2.52 20.71 9.15
C GLU A 202 3.12 20.47 7.75
N VAL A 203 3.19 19.21 7.31
CA VAL A 203 3.66 18.89 5.96
C VAL A 203 2.56 19.16 4.94
N LEU A 204 1.33 18.70 5.20
CA LEU A 204 0.17 18.96 4.34
C LEU A 204 -0.10 20.47 4.19
N GLU A 205 -0.01 21.23 5.28
CA GLU A 205 -0.17 22.69 5.26
C GLU A 205 0.84 23.38 4.33
N SER A 206 2.07 22.86 4.24
CA SER A 206 3.14 23.38 3.38
C SER A 206 3.00 23.02 1.91
N MET A 207 2.12 22.07 1.56
CA MET A 207 1.95 21.56 0.20
C MET A 207 1.01 22.44 -0.62
N PRO A 208 1.36 22.80 -1.87
CA PRO A 208 0.46 23.46 -2.78
C PRO A 208 -0.66 22.49 -3.27
N PRO A 209 -1.77 23.00 -3.78
CA PRO A 209 -2.75 22.14 -4.44
C PRO A 209 -2.12 21.43 -5.65
N TRP A 210 -2.60 20.22 -5.93
CA TRP A 210 -2.13 19.42 -7.07
C TRP A 210 -3.16 19.28 -8.19
N MET A 211 -4.44 19.45 -7.82
CA MET A 211 -5.57 19.41 -8.74
C MET A 211 -6.48 20.62 -8.45
N GLY A 212 -6.91 21.32 -9.49
CA GLY A 212 -7.80 22.48 -9.36
C GLY A 212 -9.25 22.13 -9.66
N GLY A 213 -10.18 22.77 -8.95
CA GLY A 213 -11.61 22.59 -9.14
C GLY A 213 -12.45 23.28 -8.07
N GLY A 214 -13.71 22.88 -7.94
CA GLY A 214 -14.54 23.26 -6.81
C GLY A 214 -14.14 22.53 -5.52
N GLU A 215 -14.65 22.93 -4.39
CA GLU A 215 -14.39 22.48 -3.01
C GLU A 215 -13.02 22.91 -2.46
N MET A 216 -11.97 22.82 -3.23
CA MET A 216 -10.58 23.01 -2.81
C MET A 216 -10.14 24.49 -2.76
N ILE A 217 -11.01 25.41 -3.12
CA ILE A 217 -10.77 26.86 -3.16
C ILE A 217 -11.37 27.57 -1.96
N GLN A 218 -10.77 28.71 -1.58
CA GLN A 218 -11.34 29.68 -0.64
C GLN A 218 -11.99 30.82 -1.40
N ASP A 219 -11.22 31.52 -2.24
CA ASP A 219 -11.70 32.59 -3.11
C ASP A 219 -11.20 32.38 -4.55
N VAL A 220 -12.03 32.76 -5.55
CA VAL A 220 -11.68 32.68 -6.97
C VAL A 220 -11.89 34.04 -7.62
N TYR A 221 -10.82 34.54 -8.21
CA TYR A 221 -10.83 35.76 -9.06
C TYR A 221 -10.55 35.36 -10.50
N LEU A 222 -10.64 36.30 -11.42
CA LEU A 222 -10.38 36.01 -12.84
C LEU A 222 -8.89 35.67 -13.11
N ASP A 223 -8.00 36.23 -12.33
CA ASP A 223 -6.53 36.12 -12.51
C ASP A 223 -5.83 35.27 -11.47
N ARG A 224 -6.48 34.91 -10.35
CA ARG A 224 -5.90 34.14 -9.26
C ARG A 224 -6.97 33.46 -8.42
N SER A 225 -6.52 32.51 -7.60
CA SER A 225 -7.35 31.85 -6.58
C SER A 225 -6.57 31.71 -5.27
N THR A 226 -7.30 31.65 -4.15
CA THR A 226 -6.80 31.17 -2.87
C THR A 226 -7.41 29.80 -2.56
N TYR A 227 -6.77 29.04 -1.74
CA TYR A 227 -7.08 27.62 -1.56
C TYR A 227 -7.51 27.33 -0.13
N ALA A 228 -8.36 26.33 0.03
CA ALA A 228 -8.79 25.83 1.33
C ALA A 228 -7.61 25.21 2.10
N ASP A 229 -7.82 24.98 3.38
CA ASP A 229 -6.89 24.22 4.20
C ASP A 229 -6.97 22.72 3.89
N PRO A 230 -5.93 21.91 4.21
CA PRO A 230 -6.06 20.47 4.18
C PRO A 230 -7.20 19.97 5.10
N PRO A 231 -7.86 18.87 4.73
CA PRO A 231 -7.67 18.03 3.55
C PRO A 231 -8.32 18.58 2.28
N SER A 232 -9.25 19.52 2.39
CA SER A 232 -10.07 20.04 1.27
C SER A 232 -9.23 20.58 0.12
N ARG A 233 -8.06 21.20 0.40
CA ARG A 233 -7.08 21.65 -0.60
C ARG A 233 -6.74 20.62 -1.65
N PHE A 234 -6.79 19.33 -1.29
CA PHE A 234 -6.38 18.21 -2.14
C PHE A 234 -7.53 17.41 -2.72
N GLU A 235 -8.78 17.75 -2.36
CA GLU A 235 -10.00 17.03 -2.72
C GLU A 235 -10.86 17.86 -3.67
N ALA A 236 -10.40 18.04 -4.91
CA ALA A 236 -11.11 18.87 -5.90
C ALA A 236 -12.32 18.15 -6.50
N GLY A 237 -13.47 18.85 -6.55
CA GLY A 237 -14.72 18.36 -7.13
C GLY A 237 -15.57 17.55 -6.16
N THR A 238 -16.74 17.11 -6.61
CA THR A 238 -17.61 16.25 -5.79
C THR A 238 -16.90 14.91 -5.50
N PRO A 239 -16.69 14.54 -4.23
CA PRO A 239 -15.91 13.35 -3.88
C PRO A 239 -16.71 12.05 -4.07
N ALA A 240 -16.02 10.92 -3.94
CA ALA A 240 -16.61 9.58 -3.90
C ALA A 240 -17.31 9.35 -2.54
N ILE A 241 -18.47 9.98 -2.32
CA ILE A 241 -19.14 10.06 -1.02
C ILE A 241 -19.54 8.67 -0.50
N GLY A 242 -20.20 7.87 -1.34
CA GLY A 242 -20.63 6.53 -0.97
C GLY A 242 -19.46 5.63 -0.62
N GLU A 243 -18.42 5.68 -1.43
CA GLU A 243 -17.21 4.89 -1.24
C GLU A 243 -16.46 5.30 0.03
N ALA A 244 -16.39 6.60 0.36
CA ALA A 244 -15.79 7.08 1.60
C ALA A 244 -16.56 6.57 2.84
N ILE A 245 -17.90 6.63 2.81
CA ILE A 245 -18.76 6.07 3.86
C ILE A 245 -18.55 4.56 3.96
N GLY A 246 -18.42 3.87 2.82
CA GLY A 246 -18.13 2.44 2.79
C GLY A 246 -16.74 2.09 3.37
N LEU A 247 -15.73 2.92 3.11
CA LEU A 247 -14.40 2.78 3.73
C LEU A 247 -14.46 2.99 5.26
N GLY A 248 -15.24 3.98 5.72
CA GLY A 248 -15.48 4.17 7.17
C GLY A 248 -16.10 2.95 7.84
N ALA A 249 -17.08 2.31 7.18
CA ALA A 249 -17.68 1.07 7.66
C ALA A 249 -16.68 -0.10 7.67
N ALA A 250 -15.78 -0.18 6.69
CA ALA A 250 -14.71 -1.17 6.65
C ALA A 250 -13.67 -0.94 7.77
N ALA A 251 -13.37 0.32 8.09
CA ALA A 251 -12.49 0.66 9.21
C ALA A 251 -13.08 0.21 10.55
N ASP A 252 -14.39 0.45 10.78
CA ASP A 252 -15.09 -0.06 11.97
C ASP A 252 -15.03 -1.59 12.02
N TYR A 253 -15.32 -2.27 10.90
CA TYR A 253 -15.30 -3.73 10.82
C TYR A 253 -13.94 -4.33 11.20
N LEU A 254 -12.84 -3.78 10.67
CA LEU A 254 -11.49 -4.23 11.02
C LEU A 254 -11.15 -3.94 12.48
N LYS A 255 -11.56 -2.78 13.00
CA LYS A 255 -11.38 -2.40 14.40
C LYS A 255 -12.15 -3.30 15.36
N ASP A 256 -13.39 -3.67 15.01
CA ASP A 256 -14.23 -4.54 15.83
C ASP A 256 -13.68 -5.97 15.93
N ILE A 257 -13.04 -6.47 14.87
CA ILE A 257 -12.30 -7.74 14.91
C ILE A 257 -11.05 -7.59 15.77
N GLY A 258 -10.34 -6.48 15.61
CA GLY A 258 -9.05 -6.17 16.25
C GLY A 258 -7.88 -6.50 15.34
N LEU A 259 -7.14 -5.46 14.92
CA LEU A 259 -5.99 -5.60 14.01
C LEU A 259 -4.85 -6.44 14.60
N ASP A 260 -4.68 -6.42 15.91
CA ASP A 260 -3.75 -7.28 16.65
C ASP A 260 -4.10 -8.77 16.54
N LYS A 261 -5.40 -9.11 16.56
CA LYS A 261 -5.88 -10.48 16.35
C LYS A 261 -5.73 -10.91 14.89
N ILE A 262 -5.98 -9.97 13.95
CA ILE A 262 -5.78 -10.23 12.51
C ILE A 262 -4.32 -10.53 12.25
N ASP A 263 -3.38 -9.69 12.74
CA ASP A 263 -1.93 -9.89 12.56
C ASP A 263 -1.47 -11.23 13.14
N ALA A 264 -1.90 -11.57 14.37
CA ALA A 264 -1.55 -12.83 15.00
C ALA A 264 -2.08 -14.05 14.22
N TYR A 265 -3.33 -14.02 13.78
CA TYR A 265 -3.91 -15.10 12.99
C TYR A 265 -3.24 -15.22 11.62
N GLU A 266 -2.95 -14.11 10.96
CA GLU A 266 -2.24 -14.12 9.68
C GLU A 266 -0.79 -14.62 9.82
N GLU A 267 -0.12 -14.36 10.95
CA GLU A 267 1.20 -14.93 11.21
C GLU A 267 1.13 -16.47 11.26
N GLU A 268 0.15 -17.04 11.98
CA GLU A 268 -0.09 -18.48 12.03
C GLU A 268 -0.42 -19.05 10.63
N LEU A 269 -1.34 -18.40 9.93
CA LEU A 269 -1.81 -18.81 8.61
C LEU A 269 -0.69 -18.74 7.56
N GLY A 270 0.12 -17.68 7.60
CA GLY A 270 1.28 -17.47 6.74
C GLY A 270 2.39 -18.48 7.01
N GLY A 271 2.63 -18.83 8.28
CA GLY A 271 3.55 -19.90 8.69
C GLY A 271 3.11 -21.25 8.15
N TYR A 272 1.84 -21.58 8.30
CA TYR A 272 1.26 -22.82 7.79
C TYR A 272 1.32 -22.90 6.26
N LEU A 273 0.95 -21.83 5.57
CA LEU A 273 1.06 -21.75 4.10
C LEU A 273 2.50 -22.00 3.65
N TYR A 274 3.47 -21.36 4.29
CA TYR A 274 4.88 -21.52 3.93
C TYR A 274 5.37 -22.97 4.12
N GLU A 275 5.06 -23.57 5.27
CA GLU A 275 5.40 -24.97 5.58
C GLU A 275 4.83 -25.94 4.54
N LYS A 276 3.54 -25.85 4.27
CA LYS A 276 2.84 -26.73 3.32
C LYS A 276 3.33 -26.56 1.89
N LEU A 277 3.57 -25.31 1.48
CA LEU A 277 4.04 -24.99 0.14
C LEU A 277 5.48 -25.44 -0.07
N SER A 278 6.35 -25.31 0.94
CA SER A 278 7.74 -25.78 0.91
C SER A 278 7.86 -27.30 0.76
N ALA A 279 6.84 -28.06 1.19
CA ALA A 279 6.80 -29.51 1.07
C ALA A 279 6.35 -30.00 -0.32
N VAL A 280 6.02 -29.11 -1.25
CA VAL A 280 5.68 -29.46 -2.63
C VAL A 280 6.94 -29.50 -3.49
N ASP A 281 7.20 -30.66 -4.09
CA ASP A 281 8.41 -30.87 -4.89
C ASP A 281 8.48 -29.94 -6.11
N GLY A 282 9.64 -29.30 -6.26
CA GLY A 282 9.91 -28.34 -7.34
C GLY A 282 9.43 -26.90 -7.07
N VAL A 283 8.84 -26.63 -5.90
CA VAL A 283 8.46 -25.28 -5.49
C VAL A 283 9.68 -24.52 -4.97
N GLU A 284 9.83 -23.29 -5.43
CA GLU A 284 10.76 -22.27 -4.92
C GLU A 284 9.94 -21.09 -4.41
N ILE A 285 10.11 -20.72 -3.13
CA ILE A 285 9.41 -19.60 -2.49
C ILE A 285 10.35 -18.41 -2.38
N TYR A 286 9.87 -17.21 -2.69
CA TYR A 286 10.63 -15.96 -2.60
C TYR A 286 10.27 -15.19 -1.33
N GLY A 287 11.25 -14.47 -0.79
CA GLY A 287 11.17 -13.78 0.48
C GLY A 287 11.56 -14.63 1.68
N PRO A 288 11.64 -14.04 2.88
CA PRO A 288 12.15 -14.73 4.08
C PRO A 288 11.25 -15.88 4.50
N SER A 289 11.82 -16.97 5.02
CA SER A 289 11.03 -17.99 5.71
C SER A 289 10.52 -17.44 7.05
N PRO A 290 9.41 -17.96 7.61
CA PRO A 290 8.85 -17.48 8.87
C PRO A 290 9.86 -17.40 10.01
N GLY A 291 10.77 -18.36 10.12
CA GLY A 291 11.79 -18.40 11.17
C GLY A 291 13.05 -17.58 10.87
N SER A 292 13.28 -17.12 9.63
CA SER A 292 14.46 -16.36 9.22
C SER A 292 14.20 -14.86 9.07
N SER A 293 12.95 -14.43 9.02
CA SER A 293 12.61 -13.01 8.92
C SER A 293 13.02 -12.27 10.18
N LYS A 294 13.81 -11.21 10.00
CA LYS A 294 14.26 -10.34 11.10
C LYS A 294 13.15 -9.42 11.60
N TYR A 295 12.20 -9.04 10.72
CA TYR A 295 11.19 -8.04 10.99
C TYR A 295 9.76 -8.56 10.86
N GLY A 296 9.61 -9.88 10.61
CA GLY A 296 8.32 -10.51 10.39
C GLY A 296 7.85 -10.49 8.95
N ARG A 297 6.78 -11.23 8.67
CA ARG A 297 6.21 -11.35 7.32
C ARG A 297 4.69 -11.39 7.35
N ALA A 298 4.07 -11.01 6.23
CA ALA A 298 2.64 -11.13 5.99
C ALA A 298 2.24 -12.55 5.54
N ALA A 299 0.96 -12.87 5.64
CA ALA A 299 0.35 -14.13 5.20
C ALA A 299 0.26 -14.23 3.67
N LEU A 300 1.39 -14.21 2.98
CA LEU A 300 1.45 -14.43 1.54
C LEU A 300 2.69 -15.23 1.17
N ALA A 301 2.63 -15.98 0.08
CA ALA A 301 3.77 -16.67 -0.47
C ALA A 301 3.83 -16.45 -1.99
N THR A 302 4.92 -15.86 -2.44
CA THR A 302 5.27 -15.76 -3.86
C THR A 302 6.20 -16.90 -4.19
N PHE A 303 5.87 -17.65 -5.24
CA PHE A 303 6.59 -18.89 -5.55
C PHE A 303 6.58 -19.18 -7.07
N ASN A 304 7.49 -20.04 -7.47
CA ASN A 304 7.50 -20.71 -8.76
C ASN A 304 7.56 -22.22 -8.59
N VAL A 305 7.16 -22.95 -9.61
CA VAL A 305 7.35 -24.40 -9.72
C VAL A 305 8.29 -24.67 -10.87
N LYS A 306 9.35 -25.43 -10.63
CA LYS A 306 10.36 -25.75 -11.65
C LYS A 306 9.73 -26.38 -12.90
N GLY A 307 9.97 -25.76 -14.07
CA GLY A 307 9.50 -26.24 -15.37
C GLY A 307 8.05 -25.89 -15.69
N ILE A 308 7.31 -25.18 -14.81
CA ILE A 308 5.93 -24.80 -15.05
C ILE A 308 5.83 -23.27 -15.08
N HIS A 309 5.21 -22.73 -16.13
CA HIS A 309 5.00 -21.29 -16.23
C HIS A 309 3.91 -20.84 -15.24
N PRO A 310 4.11 -19.73 -14.47
CA PRO A 310 3.15 -19.26 -13.46
C PRO A 310 1.73 -19.03 -13.97
N THR A 311 1.57 -18.58 -15.21
CA THR A 311 0.25 -18.39 -15.82
C THR A 311 -0.47 -19.71 -16.06
N ASP A 312 0.26 -20.73 -16.54
CA ASP A 312 -0.33 -22.04 -16.80
C ASP A 312 -0.75 -22.68 -15.46
N LEU A 313 0.11 -22.57 -14.45
CA LEU A 313 -0.19 -23.03 -13.10
C LEU A 313 -1.45 -22.36 -12.53
N SER A 314 -1.55 -21.05 -12.64
CA SER A 314 -2.73 -20.30 -12.14
C SER A 314 -4.01 -20.67 -12.90
N THR A 315 -3.91 -20.99 -14.20
CA THR A 315 -5.04 -21.42 -15.03
C THR A 315 -5.59 -22.79 -14.61
N ILE A 316 -4.70 -23.74 -14.31
CA ILE A 316 -5.10 -25.06 -13.82
C ILE A 316 -5.72 -24.97 -12.44
N LEU A 317 -5.11 -24.18 -11.52
CA LEU A 317 -5.66 -23.98 -10.17
C LEU A 317 -7.06 -23.35 -10.20
N ASP A 318 -7.30 -22.39 -11.11
CA ASP A 318 -8.61 -21.75 -11.27
C ASP A 318 -9.70 -22.75 -11.66
N GLN A 319 -9.40 -23.79 -12.45
CA GLN A 319 -10.35 -24.85 -12.78
C GLN A 319 -10.80 -25.65 -11.55
N SER A 320 -10.01 -25.65 -10.49
CA SER A 320 -10.34 -26.26 -9.20
C SER A 320 -10.92 -25.26 -8.18
N GLY A 321 -11.26 -24.03 -8.63
CA GLY A 321 -11.80 -22.98 -7.79
C GLY A 321 -10.75 -22.31 -6.87
N ILE A 322 -9.45 -22.48 -7.18
CA ILE A 322 -8.35 -21.92 -6.40
C ILE A 322 -7.77 -20.69 -7.11
N ALA A 323 -8.01 -19.52 -6.54
CA ALA A 323 -7.56 -18.24 -7.09
C ALA A 323 -6.18 -17.85 -6.56
N VAL A 324 -5.18 -17.85 -7.43
CA VAL A 324 -3.84 -17.28 -7.19
C VAL A 324 -3.54 -16.19 -8.20
N ARG A 325 -2.65 -15.28 -7.86
CA ARG A 325 -2.20 -14.26 -8.81
C ARG A 325 -0.91 -14.72 -9.50
N SER A 326 -0.86 -14.63 -10.85
CA SER A 326 0.36 -14.86 -11.62
C SER A 326 0.87 -13.58 -12.30
N GLY A 327 2.14 -13.59 -12.70
CA GLY A 327 2.79 -12.49 -13.42
C GLY A 327 3.81 -11.74 -12.57
N HIS A 328 4.01 -10.44 -12.85
CA HIS A 328 5.00 -9.61 -12.17
C HIS A 328 4.53 -9.04 -10.81
N LEU A 329 3.31 -9.30 -10.37
CA LEU A 329 2.71 -8.78 -9.12
C LEU A 329 2.80 -7.26 -8.96
N CYS A 330 2.91 -6.52 -10.07
CA CYS A 330 3.22 -5.08 -10.12
C CYS A 330 4.58 -4.69 -9.51
N THR A 331 5.58 -5.59 -9.56
CA THR A 331 6.93 -5.41 -9.02
C THR A 331 7.98 -5.93 -10.03
N GLN A 332 7.94 -5.44 -11.28
CA GLN A 332 8.87 -5.89 -12.32
C GLN A 332 10.37 -5.75 -11.97
N PRO A 333 10.83 -4.65 -11.33
CA PRO A 333 12.22 -4.56 -10.91
C PRO A 333 12.62 -5.66 -9.94
N LEU A 334 11.75 -6.02 -9.00
CA LEU A 334 11.97 -7.13 -8.08
C LEU A 334 12.14 -8.46 -8.81
N HIS A 335 11.29 -8.77 -9.80
CA HIS A 335 11.41 -10.01 -10.57
C HIS A 335 12.74 -10.09 -11.33
N ARG A 336 13.25 -8.95 -11.83
CA ARG A 336 14.60 -8.89 -12.43
C ARG A 336 15.70 -9.13 -11.42
N GLU A 337 15.59 -8.57 -10.20
CA GLU A 337 16.53 -8.80 -9.10
C GLU A 337 16.54 -10.26 -8.66
N LEU A 338 15.38 -10.92 -8.62
CA LEU A 338 15.23 -12.35 -8.31
C LEU A 338 15.66 -13.26 -9.48
N GLY A 339 15.93 -12.72 -10.67
CA GLY A 339 16.31 -13.49 -11.87
C GLY A 339 15.16 -14.28 -12.50
N VAL A 340 13.91 -13.89 -12.27
CA VAL A 340 12.73 -14.58 -12.77
C VAL A 340 11.86 -13.67 -13.65
N SER A 341 11.20 -14.26 -14.63
CA SER A 341 10.32 -13.51 -15.55
C SER A 341 8.94 -13.22 -14.96
N SER A 342 8.46 -14.11 -14.10
CA SER A 342 7.14 -14.03 -13.45
C SER A 342 7.07 -14.99 -12.27
N SER A 343 6.04 -14.88 -11.45
CA SER A 343 5.79 -15.76 -10.31
C SER A 343 4.30 -15.94 -10.05
N CYS A 344 3.92 -16.95 -9.27
CA CYS A 344 2.62 -17.08 -8.63
C CYS A 344 2.65 -16.51 -7.23
N ARG A 345 1.51 -16.01 -6.73
CA ARG A 345 1.33 -15.61 -5.33
C ARG A 345 0.03 -16.15 -4.78
N ALA A 346 0.11 -16.91 -3.70
CA ALA A 346 -0.99 -17.19 -2.81
C ALA A 346 -0.98 -16.15 -1.68
N SER A 347 -2.16 -15.58 -1.38
CA SER A 347 -2.29 -14.49 -0.41
C SER A 347 -3.60 -14.65 0.36
N PRO A 348 -3.64 -15.53 1.38
CA PRO A 348 -4.78 -15.63 2.28
C PRO A 348 -4.92 -14.34 3.09
N TYR A 349 -6.14 -14.10 3.59
CA TYR A 349 -6.47 -13.00 4.47
C TYR A 349 -7.18 -13.56 5.70
N PHE A 350 -7.43 -12.78 6.73
CA PHE A 350 -7.98 -13.25 8.02
C PHE A 350 -9.28 -14.04 7.94
N TYR A 351 -10.01 -13.97 6.83
CA TYR A 351 -11.23 -14.79 6.61
C TYR A 351 -10.95 -16.16 5.98
N ASN A 352 -9.70 -16.42 5.54
CA ASN A 352 -9.33 -17.74 5.03
C ASN A 352 -8.99 -18.69 6.18
N THR A 353 -9.08 -19.98 5.90
CA THR A 353 -8.91 -21.07 6.85
C THR A 353 -7.72 -21.96 6.50
N VAL A 354 -7.23 -22.73 7.48
CA VAL A 354 -6.22 -23.78 7.27
C VAL A 354 -6.69 -24.81 6.24
N GLY A 355 -7.98 -25.17 6.25
CA GLY A 355 -8.53 -26.10 5.26
C GLY A 355 -8.48 -25.59 3.82
N GLU A 356 -8.59 -24.28 3.59
CA GLU A 356 -8.44 -23.68 2.26
C GLU A 356 -6.99 -23.69 1.81
N ILE A 357 -6.02 -23.57 2.73
CA ILE A 357 -4.59 -23.75 2.42
C ILE A 357 -4.31 -25.23 2.06
N ASP A 358 -4.88 -26.18 2.79
CA ASP A 358 -4.73 -27.60 2.45
C ASP A 358 -5.29 -27.90 1.06
N ALA A 359 -6.50 -27.38 0.73
CA ALA A 359 -7.08 -27.52 -0.59
C ALA A 359 -6.22 -26.88 -1.69
N PHE A 360 -5.65 -25.69 -1.42
CA PHE A 360 -4.71 -25.05 -2.35
C PHE A 360 -3.50 -25.92 -2.61
N VAL A 361 -2.87 -26.47 -1.56
CA VAL A 361 -1.65 -27.28 -1.69
C VAL A 361 -1.92 -28.62 -2.37
N GLU A 362 -3.09 -29.24 -2.14
CA GLU A 362 -3.55 -30.43 -2.85
C GLU A 362 -3.72 -30.14 -4.34
N GLY A 363 -4.50 -29.08 -4.70
CA GLY A 363 -4.66 -28.67 -6.09
C GLY A 363 -3.34 -28.29 -6.78
N LEU A 364 -2.39 -27.71 -6.03
CA LEU A 364 -1.06 -27.43 -6.55
C LEU A 364 -0.30 -28.74 -6.87
N ARG A 365 -0.35 -29.76 -6.02
CA ARG A 365 0.28 -31.07 -6.28
C ARG A 365 -0.31 -31.73 -7.52
N ASP A 366 -1.66 -31.70 -7.65
CA ASP A 366 -2.34 -32.24 -8.81
C ASP A 366 -1.92 -31.52 -10.10
N ALA A 367 -1.84 -30.19 -10.06
CA ALA A 367 -1.38 -29.40 -11.18
C ALA A 367 0.09 -29.73 -11.56
N VAL A 368 0.97 -29.87 -10.57
CA VAL A 368 2.37 -30.25 -10.80
C VAL A 368 2.46 -31.64 -11.43
N GLN A 369 1.68 -32.60 -10.94
CA GLN A 369 1.63 -33.94 -11.51
C GLN A 369 1.14 -33.93 -12.96
N PHE A 370 0.05 -33.21 -13.24
CA PHE A 370 -0.49 -33.05 -14.59
C PHE A 370 0.58 -32.53 -15.58
N PHE A 371 1.32 -31.47 -15.23
CA PHE A 371 2.35 -30.93 -16.11
C PHE A 371 3.54 -31.88 -16.30
N ARG A 372 3.86 -32.72 -15.32
CA ARG A 372 4.91 -33.75 -15.46
C ARG A 372 4.49 -34.86 -16.41
N GLU A 373 3.21 -35.23 -16.41
CA GLU A 373 2.66 -36.28 -17.30
C GLU A 373 2.53 -35.79 -18.76
N VAL A 374 2.21 -34.51 -18.96
CA VAL A 374 1.97 -33.94 -20.30
C VAL A 374 3.29 -33.40 -20.91
N GLY A 375 4.25 -32.99 -20.09
CA GLY A 375 5.51 -32.36 -20.53
C GLY A 375 6.69 -33.31 -20.63
N GLY A 376 6.49 -34.64 -20.38
CA GLY A 376 7.51 -35.69 -20.45
C GLY A 376 7.73 -36.30 -21.82
#